data_c3e81057ae4ccb302cbb0586c4462184
#
_entry.id   c3e81057ae4ccb302cbb0586c4462184
#
_cell.length_a   1.000
_cell.length_b   1.000
_cell.length_c   1.000
_cell.angle_alpha   90.00
_cell.angle_beta   90.00
_cell.angle_gamma   90.00
#
_symmetry.space_group_name_H-M   'P 1'
#
loop_
_entity.id
_entity.type
_entity.pdbx_description
1 polymer ?
#
loop_
_entity_poly.entity_id
_entity_poly.type
_entity_poly.pdbx_seq_one_letter_code
_entity_poly.pdbx_strand_id
1 'polypeptide(L)'
;MENLTFRYSITQFTYWAASSGAAAFATTYLLSKGVPSGTVGLLLAMAGLLSCFTQPILASLADKAERFVLTQMLLLMSVLCCVCFSLQLVNGLPLMLTAVLYMVGVWSSDVMVPLLNALSVACNGAGYSINYGAARGIG
;
A
#
# COMPACT_ATOMS: atom_id res chain seq x y z
N MET A 1 6.91 -15.74 21.73
CA MET A 1 5.82 -15.85 20.73
C MET A 1 4.96 -14.58 20.65
N GLU A 2 4.76 -13.86 21.74
CA GLU A 2 4.00 -12.58 21.77
C GLU A 2 4.57 -11.48 20.88
N ASN A 3 5.89 -11.44 20.70
CA ASN A 3 6.55 -10.40 19.90
C ASN A 3 6.19 -10.38 18.40
N LEU A 4 5.80 -11.52 17.80
CA LEU A 4 5.53 -11.56 16.35
C LEU A 4 4.14 -11.02 16.01
N THR A 5 3.11 -11.34 16.81
CA THR A 5 1.77 -10.74 16.67
C THR A 5 1.85 -9.23 16.87
N PHE A 6 2.59 -8.77 17.88
CA PHE A 6 2.76 -7.34 18.14
C PHE A 6 3.48 -6.63 16.99
N ARG A 7 4.57 -7.20 16.47
CA ARG A 7 5.28 -6.64 15.31
C ARG A 7 4.40 -6.57 14.07
N TYR A 8 3.62 -7.62 13.81
CA TYR A 8 2.67 -7.63 12.72
C TYR A 8 1.54 -6.61 12.92
N SER A 9 1.06 -6.42 14.15
CA SER A 9 0.06 -5.39 14.50
C SER A 9 0.59 -3.97 14.21
N ILE A 10 1.85 -3.68 14.56
CA ILE A 10 2.48 -2.40 14.23
C ILE A 10 2.54 -2.21 12.71
N THR A 11 2.91 -3.24 11.97
CA THR A 11 2.95 -3.17 10.50
C THR A 11 1.56 -2.87 9.91
N GLN A 12 0.52 -3.53 10.41
CA GLN A 12 -0.87 -3.29 10.00
C GLN A 12 -1.30 -1.86 10.34
N PHE A 13 -1.07 -1.43 11.57
CA PHE A 13 -1.39 -0.07 12.02
C PHE A 13 -0.70 1.00 11.15
N THR A 14 0.61 0.86 10.94
CA THR A 14 1.38 1.83 10.15
C THR A 14 0.88 1.87 8.70
N TYR A 15 0.60 0.70 8.12
CA TYR A 15 0.06 0.61 6.77
C TYR A 15 -1.30 1.31 6.67
N TRP A 16 -2.26 0.98 7.53
CA TRP A 16 -3.62 1.54 7.46
C TRP A 16 -3.65 3.04 7.79
N ALA A 17 -2.83 3.50 8.75
CA ALA A 17 -2.70 4.91 9.05
C ALA A 17 -2.17 5.70 7.84
N ALA A 18 -1.12 5.20 7.18
CA ALA A 18 -0.55 5.84 6.00
C ALA A 18 -1.52 5.82 4.80
N SER A 19 -2.14 4.67 4.52
CA SER A 19 -3.09 4.50 3.42
C SER A 19 -4.34 5.36 3.62
N SER A 20 -4.91 5.39 4.82
CA SER A 20 -6.06 6.23 5.15
C SER A 20 -5.74 7.72 5.00
N GLY A 21 -4.57 8.16 5.47
CA GLY A 21 -4.10 9.53 5.28
C GLY A 21 -3.97 9.90 3.80
N ALA A 22 -3.33 9.05 3.01
CA ALA A 22 -3.19 9.26 1.58
C ALA A 22 -4.55 9.32 0.87
N ALA A 23 -5.47 8.41 1.18
CA ALA A 23 -6.80 8.38 0.56
C ALA A 23 -7.66 9.59 0.97
N ALA A 24 -7.71 9.93 2.26
CA ALA A 24 -8.54 11.02 2.77
C ALA A 24 -8.15 12.40 2.21
N PHE A 25 -6.85 12.63 2.03
CA PHE A 25 -6.35 13.92 1.56
C PHE A 25 -6.06 13.98 0.06
N ALA A 26 -6.25 12.89 -0.68
CA ALA A 26 -5.96 12.79 -2.11
C ALA A 26 -6.56 13.94 -2.93
N THR A 27 -7.87 14.12 -2.83
CA THR A 27 -8.61 15.14 -3.59
C THR A 27 -8.17 16.54 -3.20
N THR A 28 -8.11 16.83 -1.90
CA THR A 28 -7.73 18.16 -1.39
C THR A 28 -6.30 18.52 -1.81
N TYR A 29 -5.38 17.57 -1.69
CA TYR A 29 -3.99 17.75 -2.07
C TYR A 29 -3.84 18.02 -3.58
N LEU A 30 -4.40 17.17 -4.43
CA LEU A 30 -4.28 17.31 -5.89
C LEU A 30 -4.95 18.59 -6.40
N LEU A 31 -6.11 18.96 -5.85
CA LEU A 31 -6.75 20.24 -6.15
C LEU A 31 -5.88 21.45 -5.74
N SER A 32 -5.24 21.39 -4.57
CA SER A 32 -4.32 22.45 -4.11
C SER A 32 -3.09 22.63 -5.00
N LYS A 33 -2.69 21.58 -5.71
CA LYS A 33 -1.61 21.61 -6.70
C LYS A 33 -2.09 22.09 -8.09
N GLY A 34 -3.40 22.33 -8.26
CA GLY A 34 -3.99 22.83 -9.51
C GLY A 34 -4.46 21.73 -10.46
N VAL A 35 -4.56 20.46 -10.01
CA VAL A 35 -5.13 19.38 -10.82
C VAL A 35 -6.65 19.59 -10.92
N PRO A 36 -7.25 19.63 -12.13
CA PRO A 36 -8.70 19.75 -12.28
C PRO A 36 -9.46 18.61 -11.60
N SER A 37 -10.61 18.87 -11.00
CA SER A 37 -11.40 17.90 -10.24
C SER A 37 -11.75 16.63 -11.05
N GLY A 38 -12.11 16.81 -12.33
CA GLY A 38 -12.37 15.67 -13.23
C GLY A 38 -11.14 14.78 -13.44
N THR A 39 -9.96 15.39 -13.53
CA THR A 39 -8.69 14.66 -13.66
C THR A 39 -8.34 13.92 -12.35
N VAL A 40 -8.59 14.51 -11.19
CA VAL A 40 -8.40 13.85 -9.90
C VAL A 40 -9.23 12.58 -9.82
N GLY A 41 -10.53 12.67 -10.16
CA GLY A 41 -11.41 11.50 -10.18
C GLY A 41 -10.93 10.40 -11.13
N LEU A 42 -10.47 10.80 -12.32
CA LEU A 42 -9.93 9.86 -13.31
C LEU A 42 -8.65 9.17 -12.80
N LEU A 43 -7.73 9.92 -12.21
CA LEU A 43 -6.48 9.37 -11.67
C LEU A 43 -6.73 8.34 -10.56
N LEU A 44 -7.63 8.65 -9.63
CA LEU A 44 -7.98 7.72 -8.55
C LEU A 44 -8.73 6.49 -9.08
N ALA A 45 -9.60 6.67 -10.05
CA ALA A 45 -10.27 5.55 -10.74
C ALA A 45 -9.26 4.65 -11.48
N MET A 46 -8.27 5.23 -12.15
CA MET A 46 -7.21 4.47 -12.82
C MET A 46 -6.33 3.71 -11.81
N ALA A 47 -5.97 4.32 -10.68
CA ALA A 47 -5.25 3.63 -9.62
C ALA A 47 -6.04 2.42 -9.10
N GLY A 48 -7.34 2.59 -8.84
CA GLY A 48 -8.23 1.51 -8.41
C GLY A 48 -8.37 0.40 -9.45
N LEU A 49 -8.50 0.75 -10.74
CA LEU A 49 -8.55 -0.23 -11.83
C LEU A 49 -7.23 -1.02 -11.93
N LEU A 50 -6.10 -0.34 -11.90
CA LEU A 50 -4.78 -1.01 -11.88
C LEU A 50 -4.67 -1.95 -10.68
N SER A 51 -5.09 -1.51 -9.50
CA SER A 51 -5.12 -2.34 -8.29
C SER A 51 -6.01 -3.57 -8.48
N CYS A 52 -7.19 -3.41 -9.04
CA CYS A 52 -8.13 -4.49 -9.30
C CYS A 52 -7.55 -5.61 -10.17
N PHE A 53 -6.74 -5.27 -11.17
CA PHE A 53 -6.08 -6.26 -12.04
C PHE A 53 -4.78 -6.82 -11.43
N THR A 54 -4.02 -5.99 -10.73
CA THR A 54 -2.71 -6.40 -10.20
C THR A 54 -2.79 -7.17 -8.89
N GLN A 55 -3.78 -6.90 -8.05
CA GLN A 55 -3.97 -7.58 -6.76
C GLN A 55 -4.13 -9.11 -6.90
N PRO A 56 -5.00 -9.66 -7.79
CA PRO A 56 -5.11 -11.10 -7.95
C PRO A 56 -3.83 -11.75 -8.46
N ILE A 57 -3.11 -11.08 -9.35
CA ILE A 57 -1.83 -11.57 -9.89
C ILE A 57 -0.80 -11.66 -8.76
N LEU A 58 -0.65 -10.60 -7.98
CA LEU A 58 0.30 -10.57 -6.87
C LEU A 58 -0.12 -11.50 -5.73
N ALA A 59 -1.41 -11.65 -5.47
CA ALA A 59 -1.91 -12.65 -4.51
C ALA A 59 -1.53 -14.07 -4.94
N SER A 60 -1.72 -14.43 -6.21
CA SER A 60 -1.37 -15.75 -6.72
C SER A 60 0.15 -16.01 -6.72
N LEU A 61 0.95 -14.98 -6.93
CA LEU A 61 2.41 -15.06 -6.80
C LEU A 61 2.82 -15.20 -5.34
N ALA A 62 2.17 -14.46 -4.44
CA ALA A 62 2.41 -14.49 -3.01
C ALA A 62 2.09 -15.85 -2.38
N ASP A 63 1.01 -16.50 -2.82
CA ASP A 63 0.60 -17.82 -2.34
C ASP A 63 1.63 -18.93 -2.69
N LYS A 64 2.40 -18.73 -3.77
CA LYS A 64 3.46 -19.63 -4.22
C LYS A 64 4.85 -19.24 -3.71
N ALA A 65 4.97 -18.04 -3.15
CA ALA A 65 6.24 -17.47 -2.76
C ALA A 65 6.66 -17.94 -1.37
N GLU A 66 7.94 -18.23 -1.21
CA GLU A 66 8.53 -18.42 0.09
C GLU A 66 8.45 -17.10 0.90
N ARG A 67 8.41 -17.21 2.22
CA ARG A 67 8.33 -16.08 3.15
C ARG A 67 9.36 -14.97 2.86
N PHE A 68 10.56 -15.34 2.44
CA PHE A 68 11.62 -14.40 2.10
C PHE A 68 11.26 -13.54 0.88
N VAL A 69 10.78 -14.16 -0.18
CA VAL A 69 10.35 -13.49 -1.42
C VAL A 69 9.16 -12.57 -1.14
N LEU A 70 8.21 -13.01 -0.32
CA LEU A 70 7.06 -12.23 0.10
C LEU A 70 7.47 -10.95 0.83
N THR A 71 8.44 -11.06 1.73
CA THR A 71 8.98 -9.89 2.46
C THR A 71 9.67 -8.92 1.51
N GLN A 72 10.39 -9.41 0.52
CA GLN A 72 11.02 -8.56 -0.51
C GLN A 72 10.00 -7.84 -1.39
N MET A 73 8.90 -8.52 -1.78
CA MET A 73 7.82 -7.90 -2.54
C MET A 73 7.16 -6.78 -1.74
N LEU A 74 6.86 -7.02 -0.46
CA LEU A 74 6.33 -6.00 0.45
C LEU A 74 7.27 -4.80 0.59
N LEU A 75 8.56 -5.07 0.77
CA LEU A 75 9.58 -4.03 0.92
C LEU A 75 9.69 -3.18 -0.36
N LEU A 76 9.69 -3.82 -1.53
CA LEU A 76 9.73 -3.12 -2.81
C LEU A 76 8.53 -2.19 -2.99
N MET A 77 7.31 -2.68 -2.72
CA MET A 77 6.09 -1.86 -2.81
C MET A 77 6.08 -0.73 -1.78
N SER A 78 6.58 -0.99 -0.56
CA SER A 78 6.70 0.04 0.47
C SER A 78 7.67 1.14 0.08
N VAL A 79 8.85 0.79 -0.45
CA VAL A 79 9.84 1.75 -0.93
C VAL A 79 9.28 2.57 -2.08
N LEU A 80 8.64 1.92 -3.05
CA LEU A 80 8.00 2.62 -4.17
C LEU A 80 6.94 3.62 -3.67
N CYS A 81 6.08 3.20 -2.76
CA CYS A 81 5.07 4.05 -2.15
C CYS A 81 5.70 5.26 -1.43
N CYS A 82 6.72 5.01 -0.58
CA CYS A 82 7.44 6.06 0.13
C CYS A 82 8.14 7.04 -0.82
N VAL A 83 8.79 6.56 -1.87
CA VAL A 83 9.44 7.41 -2.87
C VAL A 83 8.41 8.29 -3.59
N CYS A 84 7.29 7.70 -4.05
CA CYS A 84 6.25 8.45 -4.74
C CYS A 84 5.66 9.57 -3.87
N PHE A 85 5.35 9.28 -2.60
CA PHE A 85 4.79 10.29 -1.70
C PHE A 85 5.86 11.29 -1.20
N SER A 86 7.10 10.86 -1.00
CA SER A 86 8.19 11.79 -0.62
C SER A 86 8.50 12.79 -1.73
N LEU A 87 8.47 12.36 -3.00
CA LEU A 87 8.65 13.26 -4.13
C LEU A 87 7.56 14.34 -4.21
N GLN A 88 6.37 14.09 -3.67
CA GLN A 88 5.30 15.11 -3.59
C GLN A 88 5.66 16.31 -2.72
N LEU A 89 6.65 16.18 -1.84
CA LEU A 89 7.15 17.29 -1.00
C LEU A 89 8.04 18.28 -1.78
N VAL A 90 8.52 17.87 -2.95
CA VAL A 90 9.36 18.73 -3.79
C VAL A 90 8.48 19.81 -4.43
N ASN A 91 8.85 21.07 -4.20
CA ASN A 91 8.17 22.21 -4.80
C ASN A 91 8.58 22.37 -6.29
N GLY A 92 7.61 22.77 -7.13
CA GLY A 92 7.87 23.03 -8.54
C GLY A 92 7.83 21.80 -9.45
N LEU A 93 7.32 20.67 -8.97
CA LEU A 93 7.08 19.50 -9.84
C LEU A 93 6.04 19.84 -10.92
N PRO A 94 6.27 19.39 -12.17
CA PRO A 94 5.26 19.48 -13.22
C PRO A 94 3.95 18.82 -12.78
N LEU A 95 2.82 19.45 -13.09
CA LEU A 95 1.50 18.98 -12.68
C LEU A 95 1.24 17.52 -13.09
N MET A 96 1.63 17.15 -14.29
CA MET A 96 1.47 15.79 -14.80
C MET A 96 2.30 14.77 -14.01
N LEU A 97 3.51 15.14 -13.63
CA LEU A 97 4.38 14.28 -12.81
C LEU A 97 3.81 14.12 -11.40
N THR A 98 3.33 15.19 -10.78
CA THR A 98 2.62 15.16 -9.50
C THR A 98 1.44 14.19 -9.55
N ALA A 99 0.60 14.29 -10.57
CA ALA A 99 -0.56 13.45 -10.77
C ALA A 99 -0.20 11.96 -10.93
N VAL A 100 0.80 11.67 -11.78
CA VAL A 100 1.26 10.29 -12.03
C VAL A 100 1.91 9.69 -10.78
N LEU A 101 2.77 10.42 -10.09
CA LEU A 101 3.40 9.96 -8.84
C LEU A 101 2.36 9.66 -7.77
N TYR A 102 1.32 10.49 -7.66
CA TYR A 102 0.25 10.25 -6.70
C TYR A 102 -0.53 8.97 -7.05
N MET A 103 -0.89 8.78 -8.33
CA MET A 103 -1.56 7.59 -8.82
C MET A 103 -0.75 6.32 -8.55
N VAL A 104 0.55 6.35 -8.84
CA VAL A 104 1.46 5.21 -8.58
C VAL A 104 1.62 4.95 -7.10
N GLY A 105 1.69 6.00 -6.27
CA GLY A 105 1.74 5.88 -4.80
C GLY A 105 0.50 5.19 -4.23
N VAL A 106 -0.70 5.61 -4.66
CA VAL A 106 -1.97 4.97 -4.25
C VAL A 106 -2.03 3.53 -4.73
N TRP A 107 -1.75 3.28 -6.01
CA TRP A 107 -1.71 1.93 -6.56
C TRP A 107 -0.75 1.01 -5.80
N SER A 108 0.47 1.45 -5.53
CA SER A 108 1.46 0.64 -4.79
C SER A 108 1.02 0.35 -3.35
N SER A 109 0.33 1.30 -2.71
CA SER A 109 -0.28 1.10 -1.39
C SER A 109 -1.37 0.03 -1.42
N ASP A 110 -2.30 0.12 -2.36
CA ASP A 110 -3.42 -0.83 -2.47
C ASP A 110 -2.95 -2.26 -2.70
N VAL A 111 -1.91 -2.44 -3.49
CA VAL A 111 -1.32 -3.74 -3.82
C VAL A 111 -0.63 -4.39 -2.62
N MET A 112 -0.28 -3.64 -1.58
CA MET A 112 0.31 -4.21 -0.36
C MET A 112 -0.68 -5.03 0.48
N VAL A 113 -2.00 -4.80 0.34
CA VAL A 113 -3.03 -5.50 1.14
C VAL A 113 -2.95 -7.03 1.00
N PRO A 114 -3.03 -7.61 -0.22
CA PRO A 114 -2.93 -9.05 -0.38
C PRO A 114 -1.59 -9.60 0.08
N LEU A 115 -0.49 -8.87 -0.12
CA LEU A 115 0.84 -9.28 0.32
C LEU A 115 0.95 -9.33 1.86
N LEU A 116 0.37 -8.36 2.56
CA LEU A 116 0.30 -8.36 4.03
C LEU A 116 -0.52 -9.55 4.54
N ASN A 117 -1.64 -9.86 3.90
CA ASN A 117 -2.48 -10.99 4.25
C ASN A 117 -1.72 -12.31 4.02
N ALA A 118 -1.07 -12.49 2.87
CA ALA A 118 -0.28 -13.66 2.55
C ALA A 118 0.90 -13.85 3.54
N LEU A 119 1.53 -12.75 3.99
CA LEU A 119 2.60 -12.82 4.99
C LEU A 119 2.12 -13.43 6.31
N SER A 120 0.91 -13.09 6.77
CA SER A 120 0.36 -13.67 8.01
C SER A 120 0.09 -15.16 7.85
N VAL A 121 -0.44 -15.57 6.69
CA VAL A 121 -0.70 -16.99 6.38
C VAL A 121 0.62 -17.77 6.31
N ALA A 122 1.62 -17.24 5.62
CA ALA A 122 2.94 -17.87 5.51
C ALA A 122 3.63 -18.00 6.89
N CYS A 123 3.50 -17.01 7.76
CA CYS A 123 4.02 -17.10 9.12
C CYS A 123 3.31 -18.18 9.94
N ASN A 124 1.99 -18.27 9.85
CA ASN A 124 1.22 -19.29 10.56
C ASN A 124 1.53 -20.69 10.03
N GLY A 125 1.70 -20.85 8.71
CA GLY A 125 2.13 -22.11 8.09
C GLY A 125 3.54 -22.56 8.50
N ALA A 126 4.41 -21.61 8.87
CA ALA A 126 5.75 -21.89 9.40
C ALA A 126 5.80 -22.18 10.92
N GLY A 127 4.63 -22.35 11.55
CA GLY A 127 4.53 -22.66 12.99
C GLY A 127 4.56 -21.44 13.92
N TYR A 128 4.54 -20.23 13.38
CA TYR A 128 4.39 -19.01 14.17
C TYR A 128 2.91 -18.67 14.33
N SER A 129 2.41 -18.57 15.54
CA SER A 129 1.00 -18.19 15.78
C SER A 129 0.84 -16.66 15.74
N ILE A 130 0.42 -16.13 14.58
CA ILE A 130 -0.01 -14.72 14.48
C ILE A 130 -1.53 -14.68 14.63
N ASN A 131 -2.00 -13.92 15.61
CA ASN A 131 -3.42 -13.63 15.73
C ASN A 131 -3.80 -12.51 14.74
N TYR A 132 -4.17 -12.92 13.51
CA TYR A 132 -4.52 -12.00 12.43
C TYR A 132 -5.71 -11.09 12.80
N GLY A 133 -6.73 -11.64 13.46
CA GLY A 133 -7.92 -10.86 13.83
C GLY A 133 -7.58 -9.74 14.81
N ALA A 134 -6.78 -10.04 15.84
CA ALA A 134 -6.33 -9.04 16.81
C ALA A 134 -5.44 -7.98 16.14
N ALA A 135 -4.52 -8.39 15.27
CA ALA A 135 -3.62 -7.48 14.58
C ALA A 135 -4.36 -6.52 13.63
N ARG A 136 -5.39 -7.02 12.92
CA ARG A 136 -6.21 -6.20 12.05
C ARG A 136 -7.18 -5.29 12.81
N GLY A 137 -7.59 -5.67 14.02
CA GLY A 137 -8.43 -4.83 14.88
C GLY A 137 -7.70 -3.63 15.50
N ILE A 138 -6.36 -3.66 15.49
CA ILE A 138 -5.51 -2.54 15.95
C ILE A 138 -5.20 -1.56 14.80
N GLY A 139 -5.16 -2.01 13.56
CA GLY A 139 -4.93 -1.18 12.36
C GLY A 139 -6.20 -0.75 11.69
#